data_538168bf22c721e63cad36dfb1ba793d
#
_entry.id   538168bf22c721e63cad36dfb1ba793d
#
_cell.length_a   1.000
_cell.length_b   1.000
_cell.length_c   1.000
_cell.angle_alpha   90.00
_cell.angle_beta   90.00
_cell.angle_gamma   90.00
#
_symmetry.space_group_name_H-M   'P 1'
#
loop_
_entity.id
_entity.type
_entity.pdbx_description
1 polymer ?
#
loop_
_entity_poly.entity_id
_entity_poly.type
_entity_poly.pdbx_seq_one_letter_code
_entity_poly.pdbx_strand_id
1 'polypeptide(L)'
;MAKERNIPIRVGVNSGSLEKHLVEKYHGVTAEGIVESALDKVKIIEDMGYDNLVVSIKSSDVLMCVKTHELISTQTNHPLHVGITEAGTIISGNIKSSIGLGLILSQGIGDTIRVSLTGDPIEEIKSAKLILRTLGLRQGGIEVVSCPTCGRTQIDLIGLANQVETMVAEYPLDIKVAVMGCASSVHIE
;
A
#
# COMPACT_ATOMS: atom_id res chain seq x y z
N MET A 1 3.40 24.27 19.90
CA MET A 1 3.89 22.91 20.27
C MET A 1 4.50 22.15 19.10
N ALA A 2 3.76 21.79 18.02
CA ALA A 2 4.38 21.05 16.88
C ALA A 2 5.46 21.87 16.19
N LYS A 3 5.19 23.15 15.88
CA LYS A 3 6.14 24.10 15.27
C LYS A 3 7.42 24.27 16.10
N GLU A 4 7.30 24.42 17.42
CA GLU A 4 8.45 24.61 18.33
C GLU A 4 9.37 23.39 18.40
N ARG A 5 8.81 22.19 18.17
CA ARG A 5 9.54 20.92 18.24
C ARG A 5 9.81 20.30 16.88
N ASN A 6 9.43 20.99 15.80
CA ASN A 6 9.51 20.50 14.42
C ASN A 6 8.90 19.10 14.22
N ILE A 7 7.76 18.83 14.87
CA ILE A 7 7.07 17.54 14.77
C ILE A 7 6.18 17.55 13.53
N PRO A 8 6.33 16.63 12.57
CA PRO A 8 5.49 16.60 11.39
C PRO A 8 4.02 16.36 11.74
N ILE A 9 3.13 17.08 11.07
CA ILE A 9 1.69 16.94 11.20
C ILE A 9 1.15 16.16 10.00
N ARG A 10 0.41 15.10 10.25
CA ARG A 10 -0.28 14.39 9.19
C ARG A 10 -1.73 14.88 9.07
N VAL A 11 -2.02 15.54 7.95
CA VAL A 11 -3.37 15.91 7.55
C VAL A 11 -4.05 14.68 6.95
N GLY A 12 -5.17 14.24 7.53
CA GLY A 12 -5.88 13.02 7.11
C GLY A 12 -7.29 13.31 6.63
N VAL A 13 -7.64 12.81 5.44
CA VAL A 13 -9.01 12.82 4.90
C VAL A 13 -9.40 11.40 4.48
N ASN A 14 -10.58 10.98 4.88
CA ASN A 14 -11.17 9.70 4.48
C ASN A 14 -12.49 9.94 3.75
N SER A 15 -12.77 9.15 2.73
CA SER A 15 -14.02 9.24 1.95
C SER A 15 -15.27 9.13 2.81
N GLY A 16 -15.23 8.30 3.87
CA GLY A 16 -16.37 8.11 4.79
C GLY A 16 -16.65 9.26 5.75
N SER A 17 -15.77 10.27 5.82
CA SER A 17 -15.91 11.42 6.74
C SER A 17 -15.75 12.77 6.01
N LEU A 18 -16.07 12.80 4.72
CA LEU A 18 -16.05 14.03 3.92
C LEU A 18 -17.10 15.03 4.45
N GLU A 19 -16.74 16.31 4.48
CA GLU A 19 -17.59 17.39 4.97
C GLU A 19 -18.88 17.53 4.13
N LYS A 20 -20.01 17.77 4.80
CA LYS A 20 -21.33 17.83 4.16
C LYS A 20 -21.40 18.85 3.01
N HIS A 21 -20.81 20.04 3.20
CA HIS A 21 -20.80 21.07 2.17
C HIS A 21 -20.06 20.65 0.89
N LEU A 22 -18.99 19.80 1.00
CA LEU A 22 -18.29 19.25 -0.14
C LEU A 22 -19.11 18.13 -0.81
N VAL A 23 -19.79 17.29 -0.01
CA VAL A 23 -20.71 16.28 -0.56
C VAL A 23 -21.84 16.95 -1.35
N GLU A 24 -22.40 18.06 -0.86
CA GLU A 24 -23.42 18.85 -1.55
C GLU A 24 -22.85 19.49 -2.83
N LYS A 25 -21.68 20.13 -2.73
CA LYS A 25 -21.00 20.79 -3.86
C LYS A 25 -20.71 19.85 -5.02
N TYR A 26 -20.24 18.63 -4.72
CA TYR A 26 -19.83 17.63 -5.70
C TYR A 26 -20.90 16.57 -6.00
N HIS A 27 -22.11 16.74 -5.44
CA HIS A 27 -23.24 15.81 -5.61
C HIS A 27 -22.92 14.37 -5.16
N GLY A 28 -22.06 14.22 -4.15
CA GLY A 28 -21.64 12.95 -3.60
C GLY A 28 -20.20 12.95 -3.09
N VAL A 29 -19.72 11.77 -2.70
CA VAL A 29 -18.32 11.57 -2.33
C VAL A 29 -17.53 11.36 -3.63
N THR A 30 -16.69 12.31 -3.99
CA THR A 30 -15.88 12.29 -5.21
C THR A 30 -14.40 12.49 -4.93
N ALA A 31 -13.53 12.11 -5.85
CA ALA A 31 -12.10 12.32 -5.73
C ALA A 31 -11.76 13.81 -5.62
N GLU A 32 -12.44 14.66 -6.39
CA GLU A 32 -12.27 16.11 -6.39
C GLU A 32 -12.65 16.72 -5.02
N GLY A 33 -13.77 16.30 -4.44
CA GLY A 33 -14.20 16.75 -3.10
C GLY A 33 -13.24 16.33 -2.00
N ILE A 34 -12.70 15.12 -2.08
CA ILE A 34 -11.70 14.62 -1.12
C ILE A 34 -10.38 15.41 -1.23
N VAL A 35 -9.95 15.73 -2.44
CA VAL A 35 -8.73 16.54 -2.67
C VAL A 35 -8.94 17.96 -2.15
N GLU A 36 -10.07 18.61 -2.45
CA GLU A 36 -10.38 19.94 -1.91
C GLU A 36 -10.34 19.95 -0.39
N SER A 37 -11.01 18.99 0.25
CA SER A 37 -10.97 18.82 1.71
C SER A 37 -9.55 18.70 2.29
N ALA A 38 -8.67 17.99 1.59
CA ALA A 38 -7.29 17.83 2.03
C ALA A 38 -6.50 19.14 1.89
N LEU A 39 -6.61 19.80 0.74
CA LEU A 39 -5.91 21.07 0.47
C LEU A 39 -6.37 22.21 1.37
N ASP A 40 -7.64 22.30 1.66
CA ASP A 40 -8.17 23.29 2.61
C ASP A 40 -7.55 23.13 4.01
N LYS A 41 -7.43 21.89 4.48
CA LYS A 41 -6.80 21.61 5.78
C LYS A 41 -5.29 21.86 5.77
N VAL A 42 -4.61 21.54 4.67
CA VAL A 42 -3.19 21.85 4.47
C VAL A 42 -3.01 23.37 4.55
N LYS A 43 -3.81 24.11 3.79
CA LYS A 43 -3.75 25.57 3.75
C LYS A 43 -3.94 26.22 5.13
N ILE A 44 -4.87 25.73 5.95
CA ILE A 44 -5.07 26.24 7.32
C ILE A 44 -3.78 26.16 8.13
N ILE A 45 -3.00 25.08 8.00
CA ILE A 45 -1.77 24.89 8.76
C ILE A 45 -0.63 25.72 8.17
N GLU A 46 -0.53 25.81 6.83
CA GLU A 46 0.42 26.66 6.14
C GLU A 46 0.22 28.15 6.48
N ASP A 47 -1.03 28.61 6.54
CA ASP A 47 -1.38 29.97 6.93
C ASP A 47 -0.96 30.29 8.40
N MET A 48 -0.78 29.28 9.24
CA MET A 48 -0.16 29.40 10.58
C MET A 48 1.38 29.45 10.51
N GLY A 49 1.96 29.43 9.32
CA GLY A 49 3.40 29.43 9.09
C GLY A 49 4.09 28.12 9.43
N TYR A 50 3.43 26.98 9.18
CA TYR A 50 4.00 25.65 9.40
C TYR A 50 3.75 24.74 8.18
N ASP A 51 4.83 24.15 7.65
CA ASP A 51 4.86 23.41 6.40
C ASP A 51 5.41 21.95 6.53
N ASN A 52 5.84 21.56 7.75
CA ASN A 52 6.25 20.18 7.98
C ASN A 52 5.02 19.26 8.06
N LEU A 53 4.45 18.99 6.90
CA LEU A 53 3.17 18.27 6.72
C LEU A 53 3.35 16.97 5.95
N VAL A 54 2.46 16.03 6.21
CA VAL A 54 2.22 14.83 5.41
C VAL A 54 0.74 14.77 5.10
N VAL A 55 0.37 14.55 3.85
CA VAL A 55 -1.03 14.43 3.44
C VAL A 55 -1.41 12.96 3.33
N SER A 56 -2.50 12.58 3.98
CA SER A 56 -3.02 11.21 3.97
C SER A 56 -4.45 11.21 3.46
N ILE A 57 -4.65 10.64 2.30
CA ILE A 57 -5.99 10.46 1.72
C ILE A 57 -6.27 8.98 1.63
N LYS A 58 -7.46 8.58 2.06
CA LYS A 58 -7.88 7.18 2.06
C LYS A 58 -9.32 7.02 1.62
N SER A 59 -9.57 5.97 0.86
CA SER A 59 -10.91 5.51 0.51
C SER A 59 -11.00 4.00 0.66
N SER A 60 -12.19 3.49 0.93
CA SER A 60 -12.52 2.06 0.85
C SER A 60 -12.78 1.61 -0.59
N ASP A 61 -13.10 2.56 -1.49
CA ASP A 61 -13.15 2.35 -2.93
C ASP A 61 -11.75 2.51 -3.52
N VAL A 62 -11.25 1.44 -4.12
CA VAL A 62 -9.87 1.37 -4.64
C VAL A 62 -9.66 2.35 -5.79
N LEU A 63 -10.57 2.39 -6.77
CA LEU A 63 -10.41 3.24 -7.94
C LEU A 63 -10.57 4.73 -7.60
N MET A 64 -11.49 5.06 -6.70
CA MET A 64 -11.59 6.41 -6.16
C MET A 64 -10.32 6.83 -5.43
N CYS A 65 -9.73 5.93 -4.63
CA CYS A 65 -8.48 6.19 -3.93
C CYS A 65 -7.34 6.47 -4.92
N VAL A 66 -7.21 5.67 -5.98
CA VAL A 66 -6.22 5.88 -7.05
C VAL A 66 -6.41 7.25 -7.69
N LYS A 67 -7.63 7.54 -8.18
CA LYS A 67 -7.94 8.83 -8.82
C LYS A 67 -7.65 10.02 -7.90
N THR A 68 -7.96 9.89 -6.62
CA THR A 68 -7.70 10.95 -5.63
C THR A 68 -6.20 11.21 -5.48
N HIS A 69 -5.36 10.16 -5.49
CA HIS A 69 -3.92 10.32 -5.40
C HIS A 69 -3.31 10.89 -6.69
N GLU A 70 -3.82 10.51 -7.85
CA GLU A 70 -3.45 11.13 -9.14
C GLU A 70 -3.73 12.63 -9.14
N LEU A 71 -4.90 13.04 -8.64
CA LEU A 71 -5.27 14.45 -8.58
C LEU A 71 -4.42 15.25 -7.58
N ILE A 72 -4.23 14.73 -6.36
CA ILE A 72 -3.52 15.49 -5.32
C ILE A 72 -2.01 15.56 -5.57
N SER A 73 -1.42 14.54 -6.21
CA SER A 73 0.02 14.54 -6.51
C SER A 73 0.47 15.68 -7.42
N THR A 74 -0.47 16.25 -8.20
CA THR A 74 -0.22 17.41 -9.06
C THR A 74 -0.49 18.75 -8.38
N GLN A 75 -1.04 18.75 -7.15
CA GLN A 75 -1.52 19.96 -6.47
C GLN A 75 -0.80 20.26 -5.15
N THR A 76 0.04 19.34 -4.67
CA THR A 76 0.85 19.54 -3.47
C THR A 76 2.23 18.93 -3.63
N ASN A 77 3.22 19.53 -2.95
CA ASN A 77 4.58 19.00 -2.82
C ASN A 77 4.81 18.30 -1.46
N HIS A 78 3.79 18.25 -0.61
CA HIS A 78 3.90 17.54 0.66
C HIS A 78 3.95 16.04 0.46
N PRO A 79 4.73 15.30 1.25
CA PRO A 79 4.75 13.85 1.22
C PRO A 79 3.35 13.23 1.35
N LEU A 80 3.09 12.20 0.55
CA LEU A 80 1.80 11.50 0.52
C LEU A 80 1.88 10.18 1.30
N HIS A 81 0.95 10.00 2.23
CA HIS A 81 0.76 8.75 2.95
C HIS A 81 -0.40 7.95 2.36
N VAL A 82 -0.06 6.86 1.69
CA VAL A 82 -0.97 6.08 0.85
C VAL A 82 -1.49 4.83 1.56
N GLY A 83 -2.74 4.49 1.33
CA GLY A 83 -3.34 3.25 1.83
C GLY A 83 -4.82 3.18 1.54
N ILE A 84 -5.34 1.95 1.47
CA ILE A 84 -6.77 1.70 1.39
C ILE A 84 -7.32 1.58 2.81
N THR A 85 -8.39 2.32 3.14
CA THR A 85 -9.04 2.21 4.44
C THR A 85 -10.16 1.17 4.40
N GLU A 86 -10.48 0.57 5.55
CA GLU A 86 -11.58 -0.41 5.65
C GLU A 86 -11.44 -1.53 4.60
N ALA A 87 -10.21 -1.99 4.39
CA ALA A 87 -9.93 -2.96 3.33
C ALA A 87 -10.57 -4.33 3.59
N GLY A 88 -10.76 -4.69 4.85
CA GLY A 88 -11.44 -5.93 5.27
C GLY A 88 -10.53 -6.92 5.97
N THR A 89 -10.90 -8.21 5.94
CA THR A 89 -10.14 -9.30 6.53
C THR A 89 -8.80 -9.52 5.81
N ILE A 90 -7.94 -10.39 6.35
CA ILE A 90 -6.59 -10.63 5.81
C ILE A 90 -6.63 -10.90 4.31
N ILE A 91 -7.51 -11.78 3.83
CA ILE A 91 -7.56 -12.14 2.40
C ILE A 91 -8.08 -10.98 1.56
N SER A 92 -9.28 -10.49 1.83
CA SER A 92 -9.90 -9.43 1.03
C SER A 92 -9.15 -8.10 1.15
N GLY A 93 -8.64 -7.80 2.35
CA GLY A 93 -7.88 -6.59 2.62
C GLY A 93 -6.52 -6.58 1.91
N ASN A 94 -5.84 -7.72 1.83
CA ASN A 94 -4.60 -7.85 1.06
C ASN A 94 -4.84 -7.66 -0.43
N ILE A 95 -5.90 -8.24 -0.99
CA ILE A 95 -6.23 -8.04 -2.40
C ILE A 95 -6.50 -6.57 -2.70
N LYS A 96 -7.38 -5.91 -1.93
CA LYS A 96 -7.69 -4.49 -2.12
C LYS A 96 -6.46 -3.59 -1.95
N SER A 97 -5.67 -3.83 -0.92
CA SER A 97 -4.46 -3.06 -0.64
C SER A 97 -3.40 -3.26 -1.72
N SER A 98 -3.20 -4.49 -2.19
CA SER A 98 -2.24 -4.79 -3.26
C SER A 98 -2.63 -4.11 -4.57
N ILE A 99 -3.92 -4.13 -4.94
CA ILE A 99 -4.41 -3.45 -6.14
C ILE A 99 -4.25 -1.93 -6.00
N GLY A 100 -4.76 -1.34 -4.91
CA GLY A 100 -4.74 0.10 -4.73
C GLY A 100 -3.33 0.68 -4.59
N LEU A 101 -2.50 0.08 -3.72
CA LEU A 101 -1.10 0.48 -3.56
C LEU A 101 -0.30 0.23 -4.84
N GLY A 102 -0.53 -0.91 -5.52
CA GLY A 102 0.13 -1.23 -6.78
C GLY A 102 -0.13 -0.17 -7.84
N LEU A 103 -1.39 0.21 -8.05
CA LEU A 103 -1.77 1.22 -9.03
C LEU A 103 -1.21 2.62 -8.70
N ILE A 104 -1.18 3.00 -7.43
CA ILE A 104 -0.68 4.33 -7.01
C ILE A 104 0.85 4.38 -7.07
N LEU A 105 1.52 3.41 -6.44
CA LEU A 105 2.99 3.39 -6.34
C LEU A 105 3.68 3.16 -7.69
N SER A 106 3.06 2.41 -8.62
CA SER A 106 3.59 2.22 -9.98
C SER A 106 3.67 3.51 -10.80
N GLN A 107 2.92 4.54 -10.41
CA GLN A 107 2.96 5.87 -11.01
C GLN A 107 4.00 6.79 -10.35
N GLY A 108 4.78 6.30 -9.37
CA GLY A 108 5.72 7.10 -8.60
C GLY A 108 5.05 7.99 -7.56
N ILE A 109 3.78 7.73 -7.22
CA ILE A 109 3.01 8.50 -6.24
C ILE A 109 3.06 7.80 -4.88
N GLY A 110 3.43 8.54 -3.82
CA GLY A 110 3.42 8.07 -2.44
C GLY A 110 4.81 7.92 -1.83
N ASP A 111 4.96 8.39 -0.59
CA ASP A 111 6.22 8.42 0.16
C ASP A 111 6.20 7.45 1.34
N THR A 112 5.04 7.23 1.91
CA THR A 112 4.82 6.24 2.97
C THR A 112 3.52 5.49 2.73
N ILE A 113 3.45 4.24 3.20
CA ILE A 113 2.26 3.40 3.00
C ILE A 113 1.71 2.85 4.32
N ARG A 114 0.44 2.50 4.30
CA ARG A 114 -0.18 1.66 5.32
C ARG A 114 -1.13 0.65 4.67
N VAL A 115 -0.93 -0.61 5.00
CA VAL A 115 -1.92 -1.68 4.78
C VAL A 115 -2.84 -1.71 6.01
N SER A 116 -4.15 -1.78 5.80
CA SER A 116 -5.15 -1.88 6.88
C SER A 116 -5.89 -3.20 6.78
N LEU A 117 -5.72 -4.05 7.78
CA LEU A 117 -6.35 -5.38 7.85
C LEU A 117 -7.12 -5.52 9.16
N THR A 118 -8.21 -6.27 9.12
CA THR A 118 -8.85 -6.76 10.35
C THR A 118 -8.09 -8.02 10.80
N GLY A 119 -7.04 -7.82 11.63
CA GLY A 119 -6.14 -8.88 12.08
C GLY A 119 -4.98 -8.35 12.90
N ASP A 120 -3.97 -9.20 13.10
CA ASP A 120 -2.74 -8.82 13.81
C ASP A 120 -1.99 -7.73 13.02
N PRO A 121 -1.55 -6.62 13.66
CA PRO A 121 -0.77 -5.58 13.00
C PRO A 121 0.52 -6.06 12.33
N ILE A 122 1.09 -7.18 12.79
CA ILE A 122 2.26 -7.80 12.17
C ILE A 122 1.95 -8.22 10.73
N GLU A 123 0.75 -8.72 10.46
CA GLU A 123 0.32 -9.12 9.11
C GLU A 123 0.21 -7.91 8.16
N GLU A 124 -0.16 -6.73 8.66
CA GLU A 124 -0.14 -5.49 7.89
C GLU A 124 1.29 -5.15 7.42
N ILE A 125 2.28 -5.32 8.29
CA ILE A 125 3.70 -5.07 7.98
C ILE A 125 4.26 -6.10 7.00
N LYS A 126 3.93 -7.38 7.16
CA LYS A 126 4.33 -8.44 6.22
C LYS A 126 3.78 -8.15 4.82
N SER A 127 2.48 -7.85 4.74
CA SER A 127 1.81 -7.52 3.49
C SER A 127 2.40 -6.26 2.84
N ALA A 128 2.64 -5.20 3.61
CA ALA A 128 3.26 -3.98 3.11
C ALA A 128 4.66 -4.23 2.53
N LYS A 129 5.50 -5.00 3.22
CA LYS A 129 6.83 -5.38 2.74
C LYS A 129 6.76 -6.20 1.46
N LEU A 130 5.80 -7.14 1.37
CA LEU A 130 5.62 -7.97 0.19
C LEU A 130 5.15 -7.14 -1.02
N ILE A 131 4.18 -6.26 -0.85
CA ILE A 131 3.72 -5.34 -1.90
C ILE A 131 4.89 -4.50 -2.44
N LEU A 132 5.68 -3.88 -1.55
CA LEU A 132 6.82 -3.05 -1.96
C LEU A 132 7.90 -3.86 -2.69
N ARG A 133 8.19 -5.10 -2.27
CA ARG A 133 9.14 -5.98 -2.97
C ARG A 133 8.62 -6.37 -4.35
N THR A 134 7.35 -6.78 -4.45
CA THR A 134 6.71 -7.14 -5.73
C THR A 134 6.75 -6.00 -6.74
N LEU A 135 6.71 -4.75 -6.27
CA LEU A 135 6.85 -3.55 -7.11
C LEU A 135 8.31 -3.12 -7.35
N GLY A 136 9.30 -3.83 -6.83
CA GLY A 136 10.71 -3.44 -6.92
C GLY A 136 11.09 -2.19 -6.10
N LEU A 137 10.21 -1.71 -5.24
CA LEU A 137 10.41 -0.51 -4.41
C LEU A 137 11.14 -0.80 -3.09
N ARG A 138 11.32 -2.07 -2.77
CA ARG A 138 12.04 -2.53 -1.58
C ARG A 138 12.92 -3.70 -1.92
N GLN A 139 14.19 -3.62 -1.54
CA GLN A 139 15.15 -4.71 -1.61
C GLN A 139 15.19 -5.52 -0.30
N GLY A 140 15.75 -6.72 -0.39
CA GLY A 140 15.97 -7.62 0.73
C GLY A 140 14.80 -8.55 1.05
N GLY A 141 15.14 -9.77 1.35
CA GLY A 141 14.26 -10.90 1.54
C GLY A 141 14.23 -11.83 0.32
N ILE A 142 14.09 -13.11 0.59
CA ILE A 142 14.09 -14.13 -0.46
C ILE A 142 12.72 -14.14 -1.16
N GLU A 143 12.72 -14.05 -2.50
CA GLU A 143 11.53 -14.25 -3.32
C GLU A 143 11.40 -15.75 -3.64
N VAL A 144 10.31 -16.37 -3.22
CA VAL A 144 10.01 -17.76 -3.57
C VAL A 144 9.11 -17.79 -4.80
N VAL A 145 9.60 -18.35 -5.88
CA VAL A 145 8.84 -18.60 -7.10
C VAL A 145 8.51 -20.09 -7.16
N SER A 146 7.24 -20.45 -7.21
CA SER A 146 6.82 -21.84 -7.33
C SER A 146 6.05 -22.07 -8.63
N CYS A 147 6.33 -23.20 -9.27
CA CYS A 147 5.58 -23.67 -10.42
C CYS A 147 4.16 -24.09 -9.96
N PRO A 148 3.09 -23.79 -10.72
CA PRO A 148 1.79 -24.35 -10.44
C PRO A 148 1.81 -25.89 -10.62
N THR A 149 1.05 -26.61 -9.80
CA THR A 149 0.89 -28.06 -9.96
C THR A 149 0.30 -28.38 -11.34
N CYS A 150 0.94 -29.29 -12.06
CA CYS A 150 0.48 -29.76 -13.37
C CYS A 150 0.63 -31.28 -13.49
N GLY A 151 0.19 -31.89 -14.59
CA GLY A 151 0.26 -33.36 -14.81
C GLY A 151 1.68 -33.95 -14.80
N ARG A 152 2.73 -33.14 -14.77
CA ARG A 152 4.13 -33.55 -14.66
C ARG A 152 4.68 -33.50 -13.23
N THR A 153 3.92 -32.97 -12.28
CA THR A 153 4.32 -32.88 -10.87
C THR A 153 4.35 -34.28 -10.25
N GLN A 154 5.47 -34.67 -9.65
CA GLN A 154 5.69 -36.01 -9.06
C GLN A 154 5.93 -35.97 -7.55
N ILE A 155 5.87 -34.80 -6.94
CA ILE A 155 6.15 -34.56 -5.50
C ILE A 155 5.02 -33.74 -4.88
N ASP A 156 4.96 -33.69 -3.56
CA ASP A 156 4.12 -32.72 -2.84
C ASP A 156 4.73 -31.31 -2.97
N LEU A 157 4.54 -30.69 -4.14
CA LEU A 157 5.05 -29.38 -4.46
C LEU A 157 4.46 -28.26 -3.57
N ILE A 158 3.18 -28.39 -3.20
CA ILE A 158 2.50 -27.40 -2.34
C ILE A 158 3.12 -27.41 -0.95
N GLY A 159 3.28 -28.59 -0.34
CA GLY A 159 3.93 -28.73 0.95
C GLY A 159 5.38 -28.24 0.93
N LEU A 160 6.14 -28.58 -0.11
CA LEU A 160 7.52 -28.13 -0.27
C LEU A 160 7.63 -26.62 -0.42
N ALA A 161 6.79 -25.97 -1.25
CA ALA A 161 6.80 -24.53 -1.46
C ALA A 161 6.49 -23.78 -0.14
N ASN A 162 5.49 -24.21 0.60
CA ASN A 162 5.13 -23.63 1.91
C ASN A 162 6.26 -23.79 2.94
N GLN A 163 6.95 -24.94 2.95
CA GLN A 163 8.10 -25.17 3.82
C GLN A 163 9.27 -24.24 3.46
N VAL A 164 9.59 -24.12 2.18
CA VAL A 164 10.66 -23.22 1.70
C VAL A 164 10.31 -21.78 2.04
N GLU A 165 9.09 -21.31 1.75
CA GLU A 165 8.64 -19.96 2.09
C GLU A 165 8.78 -19.65 3.59
N THR A 166 8.39 -20.60 4.44
CA THR A 166 8.55 -20.48 5.90
C THR A 166 10.01 -20.41 6.31
N MET A 167 10.86 -21.28 5.74
CA MET A 167 12.29 -21.33 6.06
C MET A 167 13.02 -20.05 5.68
N VAL A 168 12.67 -19.45 4.55
CA VAL A 168 13.39 -18.29 4.02
C VAL A 168 12.82 -16.95 4.48
N ALA A 169 11.69 -16.95 5.17
CA ALA A 169 10.95 -15.73 5.54
C ALA A 169 11.77 -14.72 6.37
N GLU A 170 12.72 -15.20 7.17
CA GLU A 170 13.55 -14.37 8.07
C GLU A 170 14.91 -14.01 7.49
N TYR A 171 15.29 -14.58 6.34
CA TYR A 171 16.58 -14.29 5.74
C TYR A 171 16.54 -12.97 4.96
N PRO A 172 17.50 -12.05 5.22
CA PRO A 172 17.54 -10.73 4.57
C PRO A 172 18.22 -10.75 3.18
N LEU A 173 18.46 -11.93 2.62
CA LEU A 173 19.14 -12.10 1.34
C LEU A 173 18.23 -11.64 0.19
N ASP A 174 18.78 -10.93 -0.77
CA ASP A 174 18.08 -10.47 -1.97
C ASP A 174 18.32 -11.45 -3.12
N ILE A 175 17.67 -12.61 -3.03
CA ILE A 175 17.77 -13.69 -4.02
C ILE A 175 16.41 -14.27 -4.34
N LYS A 176 16.31 -14.94 -5.50
CA LYS A 176 15.13 -15.72 -5.89
C LYS A 176 15.40 -17.21 -5.71
N VAL A 177 14.45 -17.90 -5.09
CA VAL A 177 14.46 -19.35 -4.92
C VAL A 177 13.31 -19.94 -5.71
N ALA A 178 13.61 -20.79 -6.70
CA ALA A 178 12.60 -21.46 -7.50
C ALA A 178 12.32 -22.87 -6.96
N VAL A 179 11.04 -23.16 -6.70
CA VAL A 179 10.55 -24.49 -6.27
C VAL A 179 9.79 -25.13 -7.42
N MET A 180 10.36 -26.21 -8.00
CA MET A 180 9.82 -26.89 -9.17
C MET A 180 9.52 -28.33 -8.86
N GLY A 181 8.37 -28.86 -9.34
CA GLY A 181 7.88 -30.21 -9.01
C GLY A 181 8.08 -31.28 -10.10
N CYS A 182 8.74 -30.95 -11.21
CA CYS A 182 9.02 -31.90 -12.28
C CYS A 182 10.52 -32.22 -12.37
N ALA A 183 10.87 -33.37 -12.96
CA ALA A 183 12.23 -33.87 -13.05
C ALA A 183 13.20 -33.05 -13.93
N SER A 184 12.75 -31.98 -14.56
CA SER A 184 13.55 -31.12 -15.42
C SER A 184 13.92 -29.82 -14.71
N SER A 185 15.14 -29.77 -14.23
CA SER A 185 15.95 -28.60 -13.84
C SER A 185 15.57 -27.85 -12.55
N VAL A 186 16.49 -27.92 -11.61
CA VAL A 186 16.70 -26.87 -10.59
C VAL A 186 17.59 -25.81 -11.23
N HIS A 187 17.08 -24.61 -11.47
CA HIS A 187 17.87 -23.44 -11.78
C HIS A 187 17.90 -22.54 -10.56
N ILE A 188 19.10 -22.22 -10.09
CA ILE A 188 19.34 -21.15 -9.11
C ILE A 188 19.94 -19.99 -9.92
N GLU A 189 19.23 -18.90 -10.02
CA GLU A 189 19.73 -17.62 -10.55
C GLU A 189 19.98 -16.64 -9.41
#